data_ac1a9d18fe16c5faa519dc5ea4f78f30
#
_entry.id   ac1a9d18fe16c5faa519dc5ea4f78f30
#
_cell.length_a   1.000
_cell.length_b   1.000
_cell.length_c   1.000
_cell.angle_alpha   90.00
_cell.angle_beta   90.00
_cell.angle_gamma   90.00
#
_symmetry.space_group_name_H-M   'P 1'
#
loop_
_entity.id
_entity.type
_entity.pdbx_description
1 polymer ?
#
loop_
_entity_poly.entity_id
_entity_poly.type
_entity_poly.pdbx_seq_one_letter_code
_entity_poly.pdbx_strand_id
1 'polypeptide(L)'
;LLCFPKDEYPYVATKPWHGSQKKVTEDECTVTIELDVVVNYELEQKILSWGNYVEVLQPLSLRNQIHKRLDRNTYNYDPIAKR
;
A
#
# COMPACT_ATOMS: atom_id res chain seq x y z
N LEU A 1 -1.73 1.01 -8.93
CA LEU A 1 -0.56 1.85 -8.69
C LEU A 1 -0.31 1.99 -7.20
N LEU A 2 0.90 1.69 -6.79
CA LEU A 2 1.32 1.79 -5.40
C LEU A 2 2.46 2.80 -5.30
N CYS A 3 2.41 3.66 -4.30
CA CYS A 3 3.41 4.69 -4.06
C CYS A 3 4.17 4.40 -2.78
N PHE A 4 5.50 4.45 -2.85
CA PHE A 4 6.38 4.18 -1.71
C PHE A 4 7.28 5.38 -1.45
N PRO A 5 7.67 5.65 -0.19
CA PRO A 5 8.76 6.56 0.07
C PRO A 5 10.03 6.10 -0.64
N LYS A 6 10.79 7.03 -1.16
CA LYS A 6 12.00 6.69 -1.93
C LYS A 6 12.99 5.86 -1.10
N ASP A 7 13.08 6.10 0.19
CA ASP A 7 13.98 5.38 1.09
C ASP A 7 13.59 3.91 1.26
N GLU A 8 12.31 3.59 1.08
CA GLU A 8 11.79 2.23 1.22
C GLU A 8 11.80 1.46 -0.10
N TYR A 9 11.93 2.15 -1.22
CA TYR A 9 11.87 1.52 -2.54
C TYR A 9 12.95 0.46 -2.77
N PRO A 10 14.19 0.58 -2.26
CA PRO A 10 15.20 -0.48 -2.46
C PRO A 10 14.74 -1.86 -2.01
N TYR A 11 13.93 -1.95 -0.96
CA TYR A 11 13.38 -3.23 -0.50
C TYR A 11 12.35 -3.78 -1.48
N VAL A 12 11.56 -2.91 -2.10
CA VAL A 12 10.59 -3.29 -3.12
C VAL A 12 11.29 -3.73 -4.41
N ALA A 13 12.34 -3.03 -4.78
CA ALA A 13 13.12 -3.35 -5.98
C ALA A 13 13.85 -4.69 -5.85
N THR A 14 14.40 -4.97 -4.66
CA THR A 14 15.17 -6.20 -4.39
C THR A 14 14.26 -7.42 -4.30
N LYS A 15 13.08 -7.26 -3.72
CA LYS A 15 12.08 -8.34 -3.59
C LYS A 15 10.75 -7.85 -4.18
N PRO A 16 10.61 -7.90 -5.51
CA PRO A 16 9.38 -7.44 -6.15
C PRO A 16 8.14 -8.18 -5.61
N TRP A 17 7.04 -7.44 -5.50
CA TRP A 17 5.78 -8.00 -5.03
C TRP A 17 5.17 -8.98 -6.03
N HIS A 18 5.51 -8.82 -7.31
CA HIS A 18 5.02 -9.68 -8.38
C HIS A 18 5.95 -9.52 -9.58
N GLY A 19 5.99 -10.53 -10.46
CA GLY A 19 6.81 -10.48 -11.67
C GLY A 19 6.44 -9.37 -12.64
N SER A 20 5.20 -8.86 -12.56
CA SER A 20 4.74 -7.76 -13.40
C SER A 20 5.14 -6.38 -12.89
N GLN A 21 5.79 -6.32 -11.72
CA GLN A 21 6.15 -5.04 -11.10
C GLN A 21 7.00 -4.18 -12.01
N LYS A 22 6.62 -2.91 -12.14
CA LYS A 22 7.34 -1.98 -12.98
C LYS A 22 7.25 -0.58 -12.38
N LYS A 23 8.39 0.13 -12.36
CA LYS A 23 8.43 1.51 -11.91
C LYS A 23 7.79 2.41 -12.98
N VAL A 24 6.84 3.22 -12.57
CA VAL A 24 6.10 4.12 -13.46
C VAL A 24 6.65 5.54 -13.36
N THR A 25 6.79 6.05 -12.14
CA THR A 25 7.31 7.39 -11.91
C THR A 25 8.20 7.40 -10.68
N GLU A 26 9.06 8.40 -10.60
CA GLU A 26 9.92 8.63 -9.46
C GLU A 26 10.15 10.14 -9.34
N ASP A 27 9.99 10.65 -8.12
CA ASP A 27 10.36 12.04 -7.81
C ASP A 27 11.36 12.06 -6.66
N GLU A 28 11.56 13.23 -6.02
CA GLU A 28 12.55 13.37 -4.96
C GLU A 28 12.20 12.60 -3.69
N CYS A 29 10.92 12.35 -3.46
CA CYS A 29 10.42 11.78 -2.21
C CYS A 29 9.78 10.40 -2.38
N THR A 30 9.25 10.08 -3.56
CA THR A 30 8.43 8.88 -3.76
C THR A 30 8.76 8.15 -5.06
N VAL A 31 8.44 6.86 -5.07
CA VAL A 31 8.49 6.01 -6.25
C VAL A 31 7.12 5.34 -6.40
N THR A 32 6.54 5.41 -7.60
CA THR A 32 5.28 4.76 -7.91
C THR A 32 5.53 3.56 -8.80
N ILE A 33 4.94 2.42 -8.43
CA ILE A 33 5.03 1.19 -9.21
C ILE A 33 3.64 0.77 -9.71
N GLU A 34 3.65 0.00 -10.77
CA GLU A 34 2.47 -0.64 -11.32
C GLU A 34 2.60 -2.15 -11.16
N LEU A 35 1.52 -2.79 -10.73
CA LEU A 35 1.40 -4.25 -10.70
C LEU A 35 0.21 -4.66 -11.54
N ASP A 36 0.38 -5.69 -12.34
CA ASP A 36 -0.70 -6.33 -13.10
C ASP A 36 -1.06 -7.62 -12.37
N VAL A 37 -1.95 -7.51 -11.39
CA VAL A 37 -2.31 -8.60 -10.50
C VAL A 37 -3.81 -8.56 -10.21
N VAL A 38 -4.34 -9.71 -9.80
CA VAL A 38 -5.71 -9.78 -9.30
C VAL A 38 -5.74 -9.18 -7.90
N VAL A 39 -6.68 -8.24 -7.68
CA VAL A 39 -6.91 -7.69 -6.35
C VAL A 39 -7.60 -8.75 -5.51
N ASN A 40 -6.96 -9.17 -4.44
CA ASN A 40 -7.47 -10.22 -3.55
C ASN A 40 -7.05 -9.93 -2.11
N TYR A 41 -7.48 -10.80 -1.20
CA TYR A 41 -7.18 -10.67 0.22
C TYR A 41 -5.68 -10.67 0.50
N GLU A 42 -4.92 -11.51 -0.19
CA GLU A 42 -3.47 -11.59 0.00
C GLU A 42 -2.77 -10.28 -0.35
N LEU A 43 -3.20 -9.64 -1.44
CA LEU A 43 -2.66 -8.34 -1.82
C LEU A 43 -3.00 -7.29 -0.77
N GLU A 44 -4.23 -7.28 -0.27
CA GLU A 44 -4.65 -6.35 0.77
C GLU A 44 -3.81 -6.54 2.04
N GLN A 45 -3.58 -7.78 2.45
CA GLN A 45 -2.76 -8.07 3.63
C GLN A 45 -1.32 -7.62 3.42
N LYS A 46 -0.77 -7.81 2.23
CA LYS A 46 0.58 -7.35 1.90
C LYS A 46 0.67 -5.83 2.02
N ILE A 47 -0.31 -5.12 1.49
CA ILE A 47 -0.37 -3.66 1.57
C ILE A 47 -0.44 -3.22 3.03
N LEU A 48 -1.33 -3.82 3.81
CA LEU A 48 -1.49 -3.48 5.22
C LEU A 48 -0.22 -3.77 6.04
N SER A 49 0.53 -4.80 5.67
CA SER A 49 1.77 -5.16 6.36
C SER A 49 2.85 -4.09 6.22
N TRP A 50 2.79 -3.27 5.18
CA TRP A 50 3.72 -2.16 4.97
C TRP A 50 3.30 -0.90 5.72
N GLY A 51 2.06 -0.86 6.23
CA GLY A 51 1.57 0.25 7.05
C GLY A 51 1.65 1.58 6.31
N ASN A 52 2.34 2.54 6.93
CA ASN A 52 2.46 3.88 6.38
C ASN A 52 3.51 4.02 5.27
N TYR A 53 4.17 2.92 4.88
CA TYR A 53 5.21 2.94 3.84
C TYR A 53 4.67 2.62 2.46
N VAL A 54 3.36 2.52 2.29
CA VAL A 54 2.75 2.34 0.99
C VAL A 54 1.44 3.11 0.90
N GLU A 55 1.19 3.70 -0.25
CA GLU A 55 -0.10 4.33 -0.55
C GLU A 55 -0.66 3.70 -1.81
N VAL A 56 -1.92 3.25 -1.75
CA VAL A 56 -2.64 2.77 -2.94
C VAL A 56 -3.18 3.98 -3.68
N LEU A 57 -2.72 4.17 -4.91
CA LEU A 57 -3.22 5.27 -5.77
C LEU A 57 -4.39 4.80 -6.62
N GLN A 58 -4.31 3.60 -7.16
CA GLN A 58 -5.33 2.99 -8.03
C GLN A 58 -5.31 1.47 -7.86
N PRO A 59 -6.42 0.78 -8.09
CA PRO A 59 -7.73 1.33 -8.41
C PRO A 59 -8.41 1.95 -7.19
N LEU A 60 -9.38 2.83 -7.43
CA LEU A 60 -10.07 3.53 -6.36
C LEU A 60 -10.77 2.57 -5.38
N SER A 61 -11.33 1.47 -5.90
CA SER A 61 -11.98 0.47 -5.06
C SER A 61 -11.02 -0.16 -4.04
N LEU A 62 -9.79 -0.45 -4.46
CA LEU A 62 -8.76 -0.99 -3.57
C LEU A 62 -8.31 0.09 -2.57
N ARG A 63 -8.11 1.31 -3.03
CA ARG A 63 -7.74 2.43 -2.16
C ARG A 63 -8.78 2.63 -1.07
N ASN A 64 -10.06 2.62 -1.42
CA ASN A 64 -11.15 2.78 -0.46
C ASN A 64 -11.21 1.62 0.52
N GLN A 65 -10.99 0.40 0.05
CA GLN A 65 -11.00 -0.78 0.91
C GLN A 65 -9.86 -0.75 1.93
N ILE A 66 -8.67 -0.35 1.51
CA ILE A 66 -7.53 -0.21 2.42
C ILE A 66 -7.79 0.90 3.43
N HIS A 67 -8.30 2.04 2.98
CA HIS A 67 -8.65 3.14 3.87
C HIS A 67 -9.64 2.69 4.95
N LYS A 68 -10.67 1.95 4.55
CA LYS A 68 -11.66 1.42 5.48
C LYS A 68 -11.04 0.50 6.54
N ARG A 69 -10.11 -0.35 6.14
CA ARG A 69 -9.42 -1.24 7.07
C ARG A 69 -8.51 -0.45 8.04
N LEU A 70 -7.85 0.58 7.55
CA LEU A 70 -7.00 1.43 8.39
C LEU A 70 -7.83 2.22 9.39
N ASP A 71 -8.97 2.75 8.98
CA ASP A 71 -9.91 3.44 9.89
C ASP A 71 -10.36 2.52 11.01
N ARG A 72 -10.71 1.28 10.68
CA ARG A 72 -11.11 0.31 11.68
C ARG A 72 -9.98 -0.01 12.64
N ASN A 73 -8.77 -0.13 12.12
CA ASN A 73 -7.60 -0.38 12.95
C ASN A 73 -7.35 0.77 13.93
N THR A 74 -7.46 2.01 13.45
CA THR A 74 -7.36 3.20 14.28
C THR A 74 -8.42 3.21 15.38
N TYR A 75 -9.67 2.89 15.02
CA TYR A 75 -10.77 2.79 15.96
C TYR A 75 -10.46 1.78 17.08
N ASN A 76 -9.87 0.63 16.75
CA ASN A 76 -9.54 -0.41 17.72
C ASN A 76 -8.56 0.06 18.78
N TYR A 77 -7.72 1.04 18.47
CA TYR A 77 -6.72 1.57 19.40
C TYR A 77 -7.10 2.93 19.97
N ASP A 78 -8.31 3.42 19.69
CA ASP A 78 -8.82 4.67 20.25
C ASP A 78 -9.55 4.37 21.55
N PRO A 79 -8.99 4.77 22.72
CA PRO A 79 -9.61 4.44 23.99
C PRO A 79 -10.97 5.14 24.20
N ILE A 80 -11.21 6.27 23.52
CA ILE A 80 -12.47 6.99 23.63
C ILE A 80 -13.55 6.31 22.79
N ALA A 81 -13.21 5.91 21.56
CA ALA A 81 -14.17 5.29 20.65
C ALA A 81 -14.65 3.93 21.14
N LYS A 82 -13.85 3.24 21.95
CA LYS A 82 -14.17 1.91 22.46
C LYS A 82 -14.96 1.88 23.77
N ARG A 83 -15.28 3.00 24.31
CA ARG A 83 -16.05 3.09 25.57
C ARG A 83 -17.55 2.94 25.38
#